data_642f214b8d28a3f973a005d0307c6e80
#
_entry.id   642f214b8d28a3f973a005d0307c6e80
#
_cell.length_a   1.000
_cell.length_b   1.000
_cell.length_c   1.000
_cell.angle_alpha   90.00
_cell.angle_beta   90.00
_cell.angle_gamma   90.00
#
_symmetry.space_group_name_H-M   'P 1'
#
loop_
_entity.id
_entity.type
_entity.pdbx_description
1 polymer ?
#
loop_
_entity_poly.entity_id
_entity_poly.type
_entity_poly.pdbx_seq_one_letter_code
_entity_poly.pdbx_strand_id
1 'polypeptide(L)'
;MYILILEDEKRNFNRLKRLLEEIDATHHVAGPLASIAETVEWLQMNPAPDLILADIRLTDGLSFDALRQSSVSSPVIFTTAYDEYAIKAFKFNSFDYLLKPINADELAVAIQKVNRYSSTSQRGSDDIRLLLEHMRKNNYRYRERFLLPYRDGYISVSVKDISHVALDGRNVCLYMNCL
;
A
#
# COMPACT_ATOMS: atom_id res chain seq x y z
N MET A 1 -12.39 -12.51 -11.96
CA MET A 1 -12.49 -12.05 -10.56
C MET A 1 -13.43 -10.86 -10.46
N TYR A 2 -14.16 -10.75 -9.34
CA TYR A 2 -14.93 -9.55 -9.00
C TYR A 2 -14.08 -8.65 -8.08
N ILE A 3 -13.66 -7.49 -8.59
CA ILE A 3 -12.70 -6.61 -7.95
C ILE A 3 -13.37 -5.29 -7.56
N LEU A 4 -13.32 -4.94 -6.29
CA LEU A 4 -13.78 -3.65 -5.79
C LEU A 4 -12.61 -2.68 -5.70
N ILE A 5 -12.79 -1.45 -6.19
CA ILE A 5 -11.78 -0.39 -6.10
C ILE A 5 -12.29 0.73 -5.19
N LEU A 6 -11.52 1.02 -4.13
CA LEU A 6 -11.68 2.17 -3.25
C LEU A 6 -10.67 3.24 -3.69
N GLU A 7 -11.16 4.34 -4.23
CA GLU A 7 -10.32 5.40 -4.80
C GLU A 7 -11.14 6.68 -4.94
N ASP A 8 -10.68 7.78 -4.42
CA ASP A 8 -11.37 9.07 -4.51
C ASP A 8 -11.03 9.86 -5.78
N GLU A 9 -9.89 9.56 -6.40
CA GLU A 9 -9.49 10.19 -7.65
C GLU A 9 -9.96 9.38 -8.88
N LYS A 10 -10.93 9.89 -9.61
CA LYS A 10 -11.46 9.27 -10.84
C LYS A 10 -10.38 8.92 -11.87
N ARG A 11 -9.30 9.72 -11.94
CA ARG A 11 -8.19 9.47 -12.86
C ARG A 11 -7.42 8.19 -12.48
N ASN A 12 -7.14 8.00 -11.19
CA ASN A 12 -6.45 6.83 -10.68
C ASN A 12 -7.33 5.58 -10.85
N PHE A 13 -8.62 5.68 -10.53
CA PHE A 13 -9.58 4.61 -10.79
C PHE A 13 -9.57 4.16 -12.25
N ASN A 14 -9.70 5.10 -13.20
CA ASN A 14 -9.71 4.77 -14.62
C ASN A 14 -8.41 4.10 -15.08
N ARG A 15 -7.28 4.54 -14.50
CA ARG A 15 -5.98 3.90 -14.78
C ARG A 15 -5.93 2.48 -14.23
N LEU A 16 -6.33 2.25 -12.97
CA LEU A 16 -6.38 0.92 -12.37
C LEU A 16 -7.30 -0.02 -13.14
N LYS A 17 -8.50 0.45 -13.49
CA LYS A 17 -9.45 -0.33 -14.29
C LYS A 17 -8.83 -0.79 -15.61
N ARG A 18 -8.16 0.12 -16.33
CA ARG A 18 -7.49 -0.22 -17.59
C ARG A 18 -6.38 -1.24 -17.39
N LEU A 19 -5.53 -1.09 -16.35
CA LEU A 19 -4.48 -2.06 -16.04
C LEU A 19 -5.05 -3.44 -15.72
N LEU A 20 -6.17 -3.51 -15.00
CA LEU A 20 -6.85 -4.78 -14.71
C LEU A 20 -7.40 -5.43 -15.99
N GLU A 21 -7.99 -4.65 -16.89
CA GLU A 21 -8.48 -5.12 -18.19
C GLU A 21 -7.34 -5.61 -19.09
N GLU A 22 -6.17 -4.97 -19.04
CA GLU A 22 -4.95 -5.41 -19.76
C GLU A 22 -4.38 -6.72 -19.19
N ILE A 23 -4.48 -6.95 -17.87
CA ILE A 23 -4.02 -8.19 -17.22
C ILE A 23 -4.96 -9.35 -17.55
N ASP A 24 -6.27 -9.15 -17.42
CA ASP A 24 -7.29 -10.14 -17.77
C ASP A 24 -8.65 -9.44 -18.02
N ALA A 25 -9.09 -9.48 -19.27
CA ALA A 25 -10.35 -8.86 -19.69
C ALA A 25 -11.61 -9.49 -19.04
N THR A 26 -11.49 -10.61 -18.34
CA THR A 26 -12.61 -11.25 -17.62
C THR A 26 -12.82 -10.69 -16.22
N HIS A 27 -11.98 -9.76 -15.76
CA HIS A 27 -12.17 -9.07 -14.50
C HIS A 27 -13.43 -8.19 -14.52
N HIS A 28 -14.25 -8.31 -13.49
CA HIS A 28 -15.38 -7.43 -13.25
C HIS A 28 -15.02 -6.40 -12.17
N VAL A 29 -14.98 -5.14 -12.55
CA VAL A 29 -14.55 -4.05 -11.66
C VAL A 29 -15.76 -3.27 -11.17
N ALA A 30 -15.92 -3.19 -9.84
CA ALA A 30 -16.87 -2.32 -9.15
C ALA A 30 -16.16 -1.08 -8.56
N GLY A 31 -16.89 -0.01 -8.33
CA GLY A 31 -16.40 1.28 -7.85
C GLY A 31 -16.38 2.35 -8.94
N PRO A 32 -15.70 3.49 -8.74
CA PRO A 32 -14.93 3.80 -7.53
C PRO A 32 -15.83 4.08 -6.32
N LEU A 33 -15.35 3.72 -5.14
CA LEU A 33 -15.91 4.21 -3.88
C LEU A 33 -14.91 5.21 -3.28
N ALA A 34 -15.37 6.44 -3.07
CA ALA A 34 -14.49 7.55 -2.73
C ALA A 34 -14.39 7.82 -1.22
N SER A 35 -15.27 7.23 -0.43
CA SER A 35 -15.38 7.51 1.00
C SER A 35 -15.54 6.23 1.86
N ILE A 36 -15.26 6.37 3.16
CA ILE A 36 -15.53 5.33 4.16
C ILE A 36 -17.01 4.98 4.16
N ALA A 37 -17.89 6.01 4.19
CA ALA A 37 -19.32 5.82 4.24
C ALA A 37 -19.85 5.01 3.05
N GLU A 38 -19.48 5.39 1.81
CA GLU A 38 -19.85 4.65 0.60
C GLU A 38 -19.33 3.21 0.63
N THR A 39 -18.10 3.01 1.13
CA THR A 39 -17.48 1.69 1.21
C THR A 39 -18.24 0.77 2.16
N VAL A 40 -18.58 1.28 3.35
CA VAL A 40 -19.32 0.50 4.36
C VAL A 40 -20.70 0.13 3.86
N GLU A 41 -21.43 1.08 3.27
CA GLU A 41 -22.77 0.85 2.70
C GLU A 41 -22.71 -0.18 1.57
N TRP A 42 -21.75 -0.01 0.65
CA TRP A 42 -21.61 -0.91 -0.48
C TRP A 42 -21.32 -2.36 -0.04
N LEU A 43 -20.39 -2.55 0.90
CA LEU A 43 -20.02 -3.88 1.42
C LEU A 43 -21.13 -4.56 2.21
N GLN A 44 -22.07 -3.79 2.76
CA GLN A 44 -23.27 -4.34 3.42
C GLN A 44 -24.34 -4.78 2.41
N MET A 45 -24.44 -4.11 1.27
CA MET A 45 -25.53 -4.33 0.30
C MET A 45 -25.13 -5.29 -0.84
N ASN A 46 -23.86 -5.55 -1.05
CA ASN A 46 -23.37 -6.33 -2.17
C ASN A 46 -22.63 -7.60 -1.74
N PRO A 47 -22.52 -8.60 -2.61
CA PRO A 47 -21.71 -9.78 -2.36
C PRO A 47 -20.25 -9.39 -2.10
N ALA A 48 -19.58 -10.15 -1.24
CA ALA A 48 -18.15 -9.94 -0.98
C ALA A 48 -17.35 -10.04 -2.28
N PRO A 49 -16.49 -9.05 -2.59
CA PRO A 49 -15.63 -9.12 -3.75
C PRO A 49 -14.54 -10.16 -3.58
N ASP A 50 -14.01 -10.69 -4.69
CA ASP A 50 -12.88 -11.61 -4.69
C ASP A 50 -11.57 -10.91 -4.27
N LEU A 51 -11.50 -9.59 -4.52
CA LEU A 51 -10.34 -8.75 -4.21
C LEU A 51 -10.79 -7.30 -3.99
N ILE A 52 -10.17 -6.63 -3.04
CA ILE A 52 -10.31 -5.17 -2.85
C ILE A 52 -8.96 -4.51 -3.16
N LEU A 53 -8.97 -3.56 -4.11
CA LEU A 53 -7.87 -2.62 -4.31
C LEU A 53 -8.25 -1.32 -3.60
N ALA A 54 -7.53 -0.96 -2.56
CA ALA A 54 -7.89 0.17 -1.71
C ALA A 54 -6.79 1.23 -1.69
N ASP A 55 -7.11 2.45 -2.16
CA ASP A 55 -6.29 3.58 -1.74
C ASP A 55 -6.40 3.72 -0.22
N ILE A 56 -5.28 4.02 0.40
CA ILE A 56 -5.24 4.22 1.85
C ILE A 56 -5.98 5.47 2.26
N ARG A 57 -5.91 6.55 1.47
CA ARG A 57 -6.62 7.79 1.70
C ARG A 57 -7.89 7.86 0.86
N LEU A 58 -9.00 8.12 1.54
CA LEU A 58 -10.28 8.43 0.94
C LEU A 58 -10.70 9.85 1.36
N THR A 59 -11.77 10.37 0.77
CA THR A 59 -12.22 11.75 1.03
C THR A 59 -12.51 12.07 2.50
N ASP A 60 -12.98 11.09 3.27
CA ASP A 60 -13.41 11.23 4.67
C ASP A 60 -12.53 10.50 5.68
N GLY A 61 -11.39 9.92 5.26
CA GLY A 61 -10.45 9.29 6.16
C GLY A 61 -9.61 8.19 5.55
N LEU A 62 -9.30 7.15 6.33
CA LEU A 62 -8.48 6.03 5.90
C LEU A 62 -9.33 4.81 5.56
N SER A 63 -9.07 4.16 4.43
CA SER A 63 -9.78 2.95 4.01
C SER A 63 -9.70 1.80 5.02
N PHE A 64 -8.66 1.76 5.86
CA PHE A 64 -8.58 0.82 6.99
C PHE A 64 -9.81 0.87 7.90
N ASP A 65 -10.37 2.06 8.12
CA ASP A 65 -11.51 2.24 9.01
C ASP A 65 -12.80 1.70 8.38
N ALA A 66 -12.98 1.88 7.07
CA ALA A 66 -14.08 1.27 6.31
C ALA A 66 -14.03 -0.26 6.36
N LEU A 67 -12.85 -0.83 6.09
CA LEU A 67 -12.64 -2.27 6.04
C LEU A 67 -12.83 -2.93 7.41
N ARG A 68 -12.43 -2.27 8.51
CA ARG A 68 -12.67 -2.75 9.88
C ARG A 68 -14.15 -2.73 10.23
N GLN A 69 -14.87 -1.65 9.91
CA GLN A 69 -16.29 -1.52 10.18
C GLN A 69 -17.11 -2.56 9.44
N SER A 70 -16.71 -2.92 8.23
CA SER A 70 -17.41 -3.89 7.39
C SER A 70 -17.04 -5.35 7.69
N SER A 71 -16.08 -5.62 8.58
CA SER A 71 -15.61 -6.97 8.91
C SER A 71 -15.28 -7.81 7.66
N VAL A 72 -14.65 -7.19 6.69
CA VAL A 72 -14.36 -7.79 5.37
C VAL A 72 -13.39 -8.95 5.51
N SER A 73 -13.72 -10.08 4.87
CA SER A 73 -12.86 -11.26 4.74
C SER A 73 -12.14 -11.36 3.39
N SER A 74 -12.51 -10.52 2.43
CA SER A 74 -11.88 -10.45 1.11
C SER A 74 -10.41 -10.04 1.22
N PRO A 75 -9.52 -10.60 0.40
CA PRO A 75 -8.15 -10.14 0.30
C PRO A 75 -8.09 -8.68 -0.10
N VAL A 76 -7.16 -7.93 0.53
CA VAL A 76 -6.97 -6.50 0.28
C VAL A 76 -5.56 -6.24 -0.20
N ILE A 77 -5.43 -5.51 -1.31
CA ILE A 77 -4.18 -4.92 -1.77
C ILE A 77 -4.32 -3.41 -1.59
N PHE A 78 -3.44 -2.81 -0.78
CA PHE A 78 -3.42 -1.38 -0.62
C PHE A 78 -2.64 -0.69 -1.72
N THR A 79 -3.16 0.46 -2.16
CA THR A 79 -2.48 1.36 -3.10
C THR A 79 -2.31 2.73 -2.45
N THR A 80 -1.18 3.38 -2.63
CA THR A 80 -0.97 4.72 -2.06
C THR A 80 0.22 5.44 -2.67
N ALA A 81 0.24 6.76 -2.56
CA ALA A 81 1.40 7.59 -2.89
C ALA A 81 2.43 7.68 -1.74
N TYR A 82 2.12 7.14 -0.55
CA TYR A 82 2.89 7.34 0.67
C TYR A 82 3.44 6.01 1.20
N ASP A 83 4.76 5.93 1.32
CA ASP A 83 5.48 4.76 1.85
C ASP A 83 5.30 4.57 3.37
N GLU A 84 4.98 5.62 4.11
CA GLU A 84 4.79 5.60 5.57
C GLU A 84 3.63 4.71 6.06
N TYR A 85 2.66 4.41 5.18
CA TYR A 85 1.52 3.56 5.53
C TYR A 85 1.79 2.06 5.36
N ALA A 86 2.93 1.66 4.79
CA ALA A 86 3.28 0.24 4.60
C ALA A 86 3.23 -0.57 5.91
N ILE A 87 3.68 0.03 7.03
CA ILE A 87 3.63 -0.62 8.36
C ILE A 87 2.18 -0.82 8.83
N LYS A 88 1.27 0.12 8.53
CA LYS A 88 -0.14 -0.01 8.89
C LYS A 88 -0.84 -1.06 8.04
N ALA A 89 -0.55 -1.09 6.74
CA ALA A 89 -1.04 -2.11 5.81
C ALA A 89 -0.63 -3.52 6.27
N PHE A 90 0.62 -3.69 6.68
CA PHE A 90 1.12 -4.94 7.26
C PHE A 90 0.34 -5.39 8.51
N LYS A 91 0.06 -4.45 9.45
CA LYS A 91 -0.76 -4.75 10.65
C LYS A 91 -2.20 -5.11 10.35
N PHE A 92 -2.69 -4.72 9.17
CA PHE A 92 -4.05 -5.04 8.70
C PHE A 92 -4.16 -6.44 8.09
N ASN A 93 -3.06 -7.18 7.96
CA ASN A 93 -3.03 -8.48 7.28
C ASN A 93 -3.39 -8.38 5.78
N SER A 94 -2.93 -7.29 5.13
CA SER A 94 -3.13 -7.11 3.69
C SER A 94 -2.32 -8.12 2.88
N PHE A 95 -2.82 -8.46 1.69
CA PHE A 95 -2.14 -9.37 0.76
C PHE A 95 -0.93 -8.75 0.09
N ASP A 96 -1.02 -7.46 -0.22
CA ASP A 96 0.08 -6.71 -0.82
C ASP A 96 -0.09 -5.20 -0.62
N TYR A 97 0.93 -4.46 -1.04
CA TYR A 97 1.01 -3.02 -0.94
C TYR A 97 1.72 -2.46 -2.16
N LEU A 98 1.05 -1.60 -2.92
CA LEU A 98 1.55 -1.04 -4.16
C LEU A 98 1.71 0.47 -4.05
N LEU A 99 2.89 0.97 -4.40
CA LEU A 99 3.13 2.42 -4.47
C LEU A 99 2.64 3.00 -5.80
N LYS A 100 1.96 4.13 -5.74
CA LYS A 100 1.61 4.92 -6.92
C LYS A 100 2.88 5.66 -7.45
N PRO A 101 3.12 5.69 -8.76
CA PRO A 101 2.28 5.20 -9.85
C PRO A 101 2.37 3.69 -10.03
N ILE A 102 1.23 3.00 -9.97
CA ILE A 102 1.16 1.54 -10.02
C ILE A 102 1.66 1.04 -11.38
N ASN A 103 2.56 0.06 -11.33
CA ASN A 103 3.09 -0.65 -12.49
C ASN A 103 2.21 -1.87 -12.81
N ALA A 104 1.99 -2.16 -14.11
CA ALA A 104 1.19 -3.30 -14.55
C ALA A 104 1.76 -4.65 -14.08
N ASP A 105 3.08 -4.81 -14.14
CA ASP A 105 3.76 -6.05 -13.74
C ASP A 105 3.62 -6.29 -12.22
N GLU A 106 3.75 -5.24 -11.40
CA GLU A 106 3.58 -5.31 -9.95
C GLU A 106 2.14 -5.67 -9.58
N LEU A 107 1.15 -5.04 -10.24
CA LEU A 107 -0.25 -5.35 -10.05
C LEU A 107 -0.57 -6.79 -10.46
N ALA A 108 -0.05 -7.27 -11.58
CA ALA A 108 -0.24 -8.64 -12.04
C ALA A 108 0.32 -9.66 -11.05
N VAL A 109 1.52 -9.41 -10.52
CA VAL A 109 2.14 -10.25 -9.49
C VAL A 109 1.30 -10.29 -8.22
N ALA A 110 0.79 -9.15 -7.76
CA ALA A 110 -0.05 -9.06 -6.58
C ALA A 110 -1.37 -9.82 -6.75
N ILE A 111 -2.02 -9.71 -7.92
CA ILE A 111 -3.24 -10.48 -8.25
C ILE A 111 -2.96 -11.98 -8.31
N GLN A 112 -1.83 -12.40 -8.89
CA GLN A 112 -1.45 -13.82 -8.93
C GLN A 112 -1.27 -14.42 -7.52
N LYS A 113 -0.75 -13.63 -6.57
CA LYS A 113 -0.65 -14.08 -5.17
C LYS A 113 -2.03 -14.35 -4.58
N VAL A 114 -2.99 -13.44 -4.81
CA VAL A 114 -4.37 -13.61 -4.34
C VAL A 114 -5.01 -14.88 -4.95
N ASN A 115 -4.83 -15.10 -6.25
CA ASN A 115 -5.35 -16.30 -6.93
C ASN A 115 -4.79 -17.62 -6.37
N ARG A 116 -3.49 -17.66 -6.07
CA ARG A 116 -2.85 -18.83 -5.46
C ARG A 116 -3.39 -19.11 -4.06
N TYR A 117 -3.62 -18.07 -3.29
CA TYR A 117 -4.14 -18.21 -1.94
C TYR A 117 -5.58 -18.73 -1.92
N SER A 118 -6.42 -18.26 -2.83
CA SER A 118 -7.81 -18.74 -2.96
C SER A 118 -7.90 -20.21 -3.37
N SER A 119 -6.88 -20.74 -4.03
CA SER A 119 -6.80 -22.14 -4.46
C SER A 119 -6.17 -23.10 -3.42
N THR A 120 -5.55 -22.56 -2.36
CA THR A 120 -4.83 -23.40 -1.37
C THR A 120 -5.32 -23.07 0.03
N SER A 121 -6.25 -23.88 0.55
CA SER A 121 -6.75 -23.78 1.93
C SER A 121 -5.71 -24.25 2.96
N GLN A 122 -4.51 -23.63 2.99
CA GLN A 122 -3.53 -23.86 4.05
C GLN A 122 -2.98 -22.54 4.56
N ARG A 123 -3.50 -22.13 5.72
CA ARG A 123 -2.91 -21.10 6.58
C ARG A 123 -1.62 -21.63 7.18
N GLY A 124 -0.49 -21.00 6.94
CA GLY A 124 0.76 -21.35 7.62
C GLY A 124 1.90 -20.41 7.28
N SER A 125 2.46 -19.80 8.27
CA SER A 125 3.83 -19.27 8.51
C SER A 125 4.76 -18.84 7.35
N ASP A 126 4.45 -19.09 6.10
CA ASP A 126 5.27 -18.70 4.94
C ASP A 126 5.06 -17.26 4.51
N ASP A 127 3.95 -16.61 4.92
CA ASP A 127 3.60 -15.26 4.50
C ASP A 127 4.57 -14.21 5.02
N ILE A 128 5.10 -14.38 6.23
CA ILE A 128 6.11 -13.47 6.81
C ILE A 128 7.44 -13.58 6.05
N ARG A 129 7.80 -14.77 5.61
CA ARG A 129 9.03 -15.02 4.85
C ARG A 129 8.96 -14.42 3.44
N LEU A 130 7.83 -14.58 2.77
CA LEU A 130 7.57 -14.00 1.44
C LEU A 130 7.51 -12.47 1.49
N LEU A 131 6.95 -11.89 2.55
CA LEU A 131 6.92 -10.44 2.76
C LEU A 131 8.31 -9.88 3.02
N LEU A 132 9.11 -10.52 3.86
CA LEU A 132 10.51 -10.14 4.11
C LEU A 132 11.37 -10.30 2.85
N GLU A 133 11.13 -11.31 2.03
CA GLU A 133 11.81 -11.47 0.74
C GLU A 133 11.34 -10.42 -0.29
N HIS A 134 10.08 -10.00 -0.26
CA HIS A 134 9.56 -8.93 -1.12
C HIS A 134 10.11 -7.57 -0.73
N MET A 135 10.18 -7.28 0.58
CA MET A 135 10.85 -6.07 1.08
C MET A 135 12.35 -6.07 0.75
N ARG A 136 12.98 -7.22 0.60
CA ARG A 136 14.38 -7.36 0.13
C ARG A 136 14.53 -7.25 -1.38
N LYS A 137 13.55 -7.74 -2.17
CA LYS A 137 13.61 -7.73 -3.65
C LYS A 137 13.09 -6.45 -4.27
N ASN A 138 12.08 -5.80 -3.67
CA ASN A 138 11.76 -4.44 -4.02
C ASN A 138 12.89 -3.59 -3.45
N ASN A 139 13.78 -3.24 -4.35
CA ASN A 139 14.87 -2.29 -4.14
C ASN A 139 14.22 -0.97 -3.69
N TYR A 140 13.81 -0.89 -2.41
CA TYR A 140 13.50 0.38 -1.80
C TYR A 140 14.76 1.21 -1.99
N ARG A 141 14.75 2.10 -2.95
CA ARG A 141 15.74 3.16 -3.00
C ARG A 141 15.49 3.98 -1.73
N TYR A 142 16.04 3.52 -0.63
CA TYR A 142 16.17 4.35 0.57
C TYR A 142 16.78 5.66 0.11
N ARG A 143 16.28 6.76 0.66
CA ARG A 143 16.93 8.04 0.42
C ARG A 143 18.38 7.87 0.84
N GLU A 144 19.28 7.89 -0.11
CA GLU A 144 20.71 7.78 0.14
C GLU A 144 21.27 9.07 0.72
N ARG A 145 20.51 10.16 0.62
CA ARG A 145 20.91 11.49 1.06
C ARG A 145 19.72 12.28 1.60
N PHE A 146 19.96 13.01 2.69
CA PHE A 146 19.06 14.02 3.23
C PHE A 146 19.54 15.42 2.87
N LEU A 147 18.63 16.33 2.54
CA LEU A 147 18.88 17.74 2.41
C LEU A 147 18.37 18.41 3.69
N LEU A 148 19.28 18.91 4.52
CA LEU A 148 18.94 19.49 5.82
C LEU A 148 19.23 20.99 5.81
N PRO A 149 18.39 21.82 6.45
CA PRO A 149 18.72 23.21 6.69
C PRO A 149 20.01 23.32 7.54
N TYR A 150 20.94 24.15 7.12
CA TYR A 150 22.17 24.40 7.85
C TYR A 150 22.65 25.82 7.59
N ARG A 151 22.77 26.63 8.65
CA ARG A 151 23.08 28.05 8.59
C ARG A 151 22.13 28.78 7.60
N ASP A 152 22.65 29.49 6.63
CA ASP A 152 21.87 30.24 5.63
C ASP A 152 21.58 29.45 4.35
N GLY A 153 21.72 28.11 4.39
CA GLY A 153 21.55 27.23 3.24
C GLY A 153 21.12 25.82 3.61
N TYR A 154 21.50 24.87 2.75
CA TYR A 154 21.21 23.45 2.94
C TYR A 154 22.49 22.62 2.84
N ILE A 155 22.59 21.59 3.68
CA ILE A 155 23.66 20.59 3.61
C ILE A 155 23.07 19.25 3.15
N SER A 156 23.77 18.57 2.26
CA SER A 156 23.42 17.22 1.82
C SER A 156 24.18 16.18 2.63
N VAL A 157 23.44 15.38 3.43
CA VAL A 157 24.00 14.35 4.30
C VAL A 157 23.70 12.99 3.71
N SER A 158 24.73 12.14 3.54
CA SER A 158 24.54 10.76 3.11
C SER A 158 24.10 9.89 4.31
N VAL A 159 23.15 8.98 4.07
CA VAL A 159 22.70 8.02 5.11
C VAL A 159 23.85 7.20 5.65
N LYS A 160 24.87 6.90 4.84
CA LYS A 160 26.07 6.16 5.24
C LYS A 160 26.93 6.88 6.27
N ASP A 161 26.81 8.21 6.32
CA ASP A 161 27.57 9.06 7.21
C ASP A 161 26.85 9.29 8.56
N ILE A 162 25.62 8.78 8.71
CA ILE A 162 24.82 8.90 9.93
C ILE A 162 25.12 7.73 10.85
N SER A 163 25.59 8.02 12.07
CA SER A 163 25.81 7.01 13.09
C SER A 163 24.53 6.60 13.81
N HIS A 164 23.73 7.57 14.19
CA HIS A 164 22.43 7.36 14.82
C HIS A 164 21.55 8.60 14.74
N VAL A 165 20.27 8.40 15.05
CA VAL A 165 19.25 9.45 15.11
C VAL A 165 18.71 9.50 16.53
N ALA A 166 18.64 10.69 17.13
CA ALA A 166 18.07 10.89 18.45
C ALA A 166 17.05 12.03 18.45
N LEU A 167 16.17 12.02 19.45
CA LEU A 167 15.25 13.12 19.72
C LEU A 167 15.84 14.01 20.82
N ASP A 168 15.93 15.31 20.54
CA ASP A 168 16.25 16.34 21.54
C ASP A 168 15.06 17.29 21.64
N GLY A 169 14.24 17.09 22.65
CA GLY A 169 12.99 17.80 22.82
C GLY A 169 12.00 17.50 21.65
N ARG A 170 11.73 18.54 20.82
CA ARG A 170 10.88 18.41 19.63
C ARG A 170 11.67 18.27 18.33
N ASN A 171 12.99 18.25 18.41
CA ASN A 171 13.87 18.19 17.26
C ASN A 171 14.42 16.79 17.05
N VAL A 172 14.51 16.40 15.78
CA VAL A 172 15.22 15.19 15.36
C VAL A 172 16.65 15.57 15.04
N CYS A 173 17.60 15.01 15.79
CA CYS A 173 19.03 15.24 15.61
C CYS A 173 19.67 14.05 14.89
N LEU A 174 20.45 14.33 13.87
CA LEU A 174 21.27 13.36 13.16
C LEU A 174 22.71 13.46 13.64
N TYR A 175 23.26 12.37 14.14
CA TYR A 175 24.64 12.29 14.55
C TYR A 175 25.48 11.64 13.45
N MET A 176 26.56 12.29 13.08
CA MET A 176 27.43 11.84 12.00
C MET A 176 28.54 10.93 12.55
N ASN A 177 28.97 9.98 11.70
CA ASN A 177 30.20 9.26 11.98
C ASN A 177 31.37 10.25 11.97
N CYS A 178 32.18 10.30 13.05
CA CYS A 178 33.45 11.01 13.03
C CYS A 178 34.41 10.26 12.09
N LEU A 179 34.96 10.98 11.13
CA LEU A 179 36.11 10.52 10.35
C LEU A 179 37.36 10.49 11.20
#